data_3af0f85c1ef34e26d33f3652a6f69345
#
_entry.id   3af0f85c1ef34e26d33f3652a6f69345
#
_cell.length_a   1.000
_cell.length_b   1.000
_cell.length_c   1.000
_cell.angle_alpha   90.00
_cell.angle_beta   90.00
_cell.angle_gamma   90.00
#
_symmetry.space_group_name_H-M   'P 1'
#
loop_
_entity.id
_entity.type
_entity.pdbx_description
1 polymer ?
#
loop_
_entity_poly.entity_id
_entity_poly.type
_entity_poly.pdbx_seq_one_letter_code
_entity_poly.pdbx_strand_id
1 'polypeptide(L)'
;MAMKLLDTPASDTPPKPKPLSLGKRFRDVPSPQQGILGGFSIDDWVERDDMVRSVHAVIETLDVSAMDVAYRGGGAPAYPPRYVLGLLVFGMILGLRSGYELQDACKHDTRFVWLAGGERLNHELFTDFRRKFGETIKKLWEQTVLAGINGGFITLEQLAIDGSKFAANCKRKGVEAKDVDDLLDQVSARIAKLLAEAEELDAAGERQADAARQTPEDPQGAADPSQADADTAQQAPEHPQCAPDQGQTDVDTAAQTPEDPQGITDPSQADADTAPQTPEDPQGAADQGQADADAAQETPEERQGVSDPSQADAERALRVREELRHAEAQRQRLLEAKQAMERNNWTAVGETDPQAPVQKTQDGKRPGFNAQIAVDADSRMVVGQFLTDALNDTDQLARMCQQIMDLTSTKPQLICTDSGFASEQSLRYLVREHLNGYINQQEPNNNGRFGHEHFSYDQHRDLYICPAGHELPYKGDKKLRGDKLHRQYRASSKCCRNCPLRQRCITDKATYRQLVLVPHSELVSAMRTKVASDEGKQAMIMRSSTVESTFGLMKAPMGMRQFLLRGVAGAAIELSLACLAINVRKLAQWLLKGGTPSLLDMRPATTA
;
A
#
# COMPACT_ATOMS: atom_id res chain seq x y z
N MET A 1 -57.31 52.07 23.12
CA MET A 1 -55.98 52.27 22.44
C MET A 1 -55.40 50.93 22.21
N ALA A 2 -55.60 50.37 21.00
CA ALA A 2 -55.15 49.04 20.63
C ALA A 2 -53.81 49.15 19.91
N MET A 3 -52.77 48.49 20.45
CA MET A 3 -51.45 48.41 19.89
C MET A 3 -51.37 47.24 18.88
N LYS A 4 -51.16 47.58 17.60
CA LYS A 4 -50.96 46.64 16.51
C LYS A 4 -49.71 45.85 16.75
N LEU A 5 -49.81 44.52 16.78
CA LEU A 5 -48.70 43.55 16.67
C LEU A 5 -48.11 43.59 15.24
N LEU A 6 -46.82 43.82 15.16
CA LEU A 6 -46.03 43.81 13.93
C LEU A 6 -45.92 42.37 13.40
N ASP A 7 -46.28 42.21 12.12
CA ASP A 7 -46.08 41.01 11.33
C ASP A 7 -44.58 40.68 11.24
N THR A 8 -44.19 39.50 11.68
CA THR A 8 -42.89 38.89 11.41
C THR A 8 -42.85 38.42 9.96
N PRO A 9 -41.78 38.73 9.19
CA PRO A 9 -41.68 38.24 7.82
C PRO A 9 -41.42 36.72 7.80
N ALA A 10 -41.97 36.09 6.78
CA ALA A 10 -41.91 34.68 6.49
C ALA A 10 -40.48 34.15 6.49
N SER A 11 -40.30 32.99 7.11
CA SER A 11 -39.06 32.23 7.10
C SER A 11 -38.65 31.89 5.67
N ASP A 12 -37.50 32.41 5.24
CA ASP A 12 -36.75 31.92 4.06
C ASP A 12 -36.26 30.50 4.32
N THR A 13 -37.10 29.53 4.08
CA THR A 13 -36.69 28.15 3.92
C THR A 13 -36.02 28.04 2.55
N PRO A 14 -34.74 27.62 2.45
CA PRO A 14 -34.11 27.41 1.17
C PRO A 14 -34.95 26.42 0.35
N PRO A 15 -35.13 26.65 -0.96
CA PRO A 15 -35.90 25.76 -1.81
C PRO A 15 -35.32 24.33 -1.73
N LYS A 16 -36.18 23.37 -1.42
CA LYS A 16 -35.83 21.95 -1.48
C LYS A 16 -35.19 21.68 -2.86
N PRO A 17 -34.02 21.09 -2.92
CA PRO A 17 -33.39 20.77 -4.20
C PRO A 17 -34.40 19.93 -5.00
N LYS A 18 -34.68 20.36 -6.24
CA LYS A 18 -35.49 19.58 -7.17
C LYS A 18 -34.85 18.21 -7.28
N PRO A 19 -35.61 17.10 -7.20
CA PRO A 19 -35.06 15.78 -7.48
C PRO A 19 -34.50 15.83 -8.89
N LEU A 20 -33.20 15.75 -8.99
CA LEU A 20 -32.53 15.53 -10.27
C LEU A 20 -33.17 14.27 -10.87
N SER A 21 -33.67 14.37 -12.09
CA SER A 21 -34.07 13.21 -12.87
C SER A 21 -32.83 12.32 -12.95
N LEU A 22 -32.83 11.27 -12.15
CA LEU A 22 -31.76 10.30 -12.07
C LEU A 22 -31.70 9.56 -13.41
N GLY A 23 -30.96 10.09 -14.38
CA GLY A 23 -30.35 9.26 -15.39
C GLY A 23 -29.59 8.15 -14.66
N LYS A 24 -29.53 6.95 -15.21
CA LYS A 24 -28.88 5.77 -14.59
C LYS A 24 -27.54 6.19 -13.97
N ARG A 25 -27.46 6.12 -12.64
CA ARG A 25 -26.28 6.53 -11.85
C ARG A 25 -25.12 5.61 -12.14
N PHE A 26 -25.43 4.32 -12.33
CA PHE A 26 -24.46 3.28 -12.65
C PHE A 26 -24.82 2.61 -13.96
N ARG A 27 -23.79 2.05 -14.62
CA ARG A 27 -23.95 1.18 -15.79
C ARG A 27 -24.65 -0.10 -15.40
N ASP A 28 -25.46 -0.63 -16.31
CA ASP A 28 -25.91 -2.02 -16.21
C ASP A 28 -24.71 -2.91 -16.56
N VAL A 29 -24.16 -3.58 -15.58
CA VAL A 29 -23.14 -4.62 -15.81
C VAL A 29 -23.90 -5.91 -16.10
N PRO A 30 -23.62 -6.59 -17.23
CA PRO A 30 -24.28 -7.85 -17.54
C PRO A 30 -24.09 -8.87 -16.42
N SER A 31 -25.16 -9.54 -16.03
CA SER A 31 -25.03 -10.68 -15.10
C SER A 31 -24.25 -11.80 -15.79
N PRO A 32 -23.29 -12.46 -15.12
CA PRO A 32 -22.59 -13.60 -15.67
C PRO A 32 -23.51 -14.73 -16.14
N GLN A 33 -24.71 -14.84 -15.56
CA GLN A 33 -25.76 -15.79 -15.92
C GLN A 33 -26.57 -15.36 -17.15
N GLN A 34 -26.38 -14.15 -17.65
CA GLN A 34 -27.06 -13.68 -18.84
C GLN A 34 -26.61 -14.50 -20.06
N GLY A 35 -27.56 -15.15 -20.73
CA GLY A 35 -27.28 -15.96 -21.91
C GLY A 35 -26.71 -15.13 -23.07
N ILE A 36 -25.67 -15.65 -23.70
CA ILE A 36 -25.12 -15.16 -24.96
C ILE A 36 -25.83 -15.89 -26.12
N LEU A 37 -25.82 -15.32 -27.31
CA LEU A 37 -26.39 -15.93 -28.51
C LEU A 37 -25.84 -17.38 -28.66
N GLY A 38 -26.73 -18.40 -28.63
CA GLY A 38 -26.34 -19.81 -28.72
C GLY A 38 -26.53 -20.63 -27.46
N GLY A 39 -27.09 -20.05 -26.36
CA GLY A 39 -27.45 -20.78 -25.15
C GLY A 39 -26.32 -20.97 -24.13
N PHE A 40 -25.16 -20.37 -24.36
CA PHE A 40 -24.05 -20.34 -23.41
C PHE A 40 -24.06 -19.03 -22.61
N SER A 41 -23.62 -19.11 -21.35
CA SER A 41 -23.38 -17.93 -20.51
C SER A 41 -21.91 -17.84 -20.12
N ILE A 42 -21.45 -16.67 -19.68
CA ILE A 42 -20.10 -16.53 -19.10
C ILE A 42 -19.97 -17.38 -17.83
N ASP A 43 -21.10 -17.66 -17.17
CA ASP A 43 -21.15 -18.49 -15.97
C ASP A 43 -20.70 -19.94 -16.23
N ASP A 44 -20.88 -20.44 -17.46
CA ASP A 44 -20.45 -21.80 -17.84
C ASP A 44 -18.92 -21.92 -17.97
N TRP A 45 -18.19 -20.81 -18.01
CA TRP A 45 -16.72 -20.78 -18.15
C TRP A 45 -15.97 -20.88 -16.81
N VAL A 46 -16.68 -20.76 -15.70
CA VAL A 46 -16.09 -20.80 -14.35
C VAL A 46 -16.69 -21.96 -13.58
N GLU A 47 -15.84 -22.82 -13.04
CA GLU A 47 -16.25 -23.96 -12.25
C GLU A 47 -17.13 -23.52 -11.05
N ARG A 48 -18.07 -24.40 -10.64
CA ARG A 48 -19.03 -24.07 -9.60
C ARG A 48 -18.39 -23.87 -8.22
N ASP A 49 -17.27 -24.53 -7.97
CA ASP A 49 -16.47 -24.48 -6.74
C ASP A 49 -15.25 -23.58 -6.85
N ASP A 50 -15.11 -22.81 -7.97
CA ASP A 50 -14.04 -21.82 -8.07
C ASP A 50 -14.17 -20.75 -6.97
N MET A 51 -13.02 -20.41 -6.38
CA MET A 51 -12.91 -19.43 -5.31
C MET A 51 -13.52 -18.06 -5.70
N VAL A 52 -13.48 -17.68 -6.98
CA VAL A 52 -14.01 -16.38 -7.44
C VAL A 52 -15.50 -16.22 -7.08
N ARG A 53 -16.28 -17.30 -7.16
CA ARG A 53 -17.72 -17.27 -6.80
C ARG A 53 -17.93 -16.99 -5.33
N SER A 54 -17.15 -17.63 -4.47
CA SER A 54 -17.22 -17.41 -3.02
C SER A 54 -16.69 -16.05 -2.61
N VAL A 55 -15.62 -15.55 -3.28
CA VAL A 55 -15.14 -14.18 -3.09
C VAL A 55 -16.22 -13.18 -3.48
N HIS A 56 -16.86 -13.35 -4.64
CA HIS A 56 -17.98 -12.51 -5.07
C HIS A 56 -19.12 -12.54 -4.04
N ALA A 57 -19.50 -13.72 -3.55
CA ALA A 57 -20.55 -13.86 -2.52
C ALA A 57 -20.21 -13.10 -1.23
N VAL A 58 -18.94 -13.13 -0.77
CA VAL A 58 -18.49 -12.34 0.39
C VAL A 58 -18.56 -10.83 0.09
N ILE A 59 -18.12 -10.40 -1.08
CA ILE A 59 -18.18 -8.97 -1.47
C ILE A 59 -19.64 -8.47 -1.50
N GLU A 60 -20.60 -9.33 -1.90
CA GLU A 60 -22.02 -9.00 -1.88
C GLU A 60 -22.60 -8.78 -0.48
N THR A 61 -21.99 -9.31 0.58
CA THR A 61 -22.42 -9.09 1.97
C THR A 61 -21.91 -7.79 2.58
N LEU A 62 -20.91 -7.14 1.98
CA LEU A 62 -20.32 -5.91 2.52
C LEU A 62 -21.21 -4.69 2.26
N ASP A 63 -21.23 -3.75 3.20
CA ASP A 63 -21.90 -2.46 3.02
C ASP A 63 -20.99 -1.48 2.27
N VAL A 64 -21.31 -1.23 1.01
CA VAL A 64 -20.62 -0.26 0.14
C VAL A 64 -21.42 1.05 -0.05
N SER A 65 -22.46 1.27 0.72
CA SER A 65 -23.36 2.43 0.58
C SER A 65 -22.64 3.77 0.59
N ALA A 66 -21.56 3.89 1.40
CA ALA A 66 -20.70 5.07 1.43
C ALA A 66 -20.01 5.34 0.07
N MET A 67 -19.66 4.28 -0.67
CA MET A 67 -19.12 4.41 -2.02
C MET A 67 -20.20 4.82 -3.01
N ASP A 68 -21.41 4.25 -2.88
CA ASP A 68 -22.54 4.56 -3.76
C ASP A 68 -22.94 6.03 -3.67
N VAL A 69 -22.99 6.58 -2.46
CA VAL A 69 -23.33 8.00 -2.21
C VAL A 69 -22.31 8.95 -2.84
N ALA A 70 -21.05 8.56 -2.96
CA ALA A 70 -19.98 9.37 -3.54
C ALA A 70 -20.15 9.61 -5.06
N TYR A 71 -21.04 8.89 -5.73
CA TYR A 71 -21.41 9.10 -7.13
C TYR A 71 -22.72 9.89 -7.20
N ARG A 72 -22.63 11.17 -7.56
CA ARG A 72 -23.79 12.07 -7.56
C ARG A 72 -24.74 11.89 -8.74
N GLY A 73 -24.35 11.13 -9.78
CA GLY A 73 -25.03 11.08 -11.06
C GLY A 73 -24.73 12.34 -11.88
N GLY A 74 -24.85 12.25 -13.18
CA GLY A 74 -24.47 13.27 -14.16
C GLY A 74 -23.24 12.82 -14.98
N GLY A 75 -23.25 13.05 -16.28
CA GLY A 75 -22.26 12.52 -17.21
C GLY A 75 -22.50 11.05 -17.55
N ALA A 76 -21.45 10.37 -18.02
CA ALA A 76 -21.52 8.94 -18.33
C ALA A 76 -21.73 8.11 -17.04
N PRO A 77 -22.61 7.09 -17.04
CA PRO A 77 -22.83 6.23 -15.88
C PRO A 77 -21.53 5.54 -15.45
N ALA A 78 -21.26 5.56 -14.14
CA ALA A 78 -20.10 4.91 -13.55
C ALA A 78 -20.29 3.38 -13.44
N TYR A 79 -19.21 2.64 -13.29
CA TYR A 79 -19.32 1.23 -12.87
C TYR A 79 -19.76 1.15 -11.40
N PRO A 80 -20.60 0.17 -11.02
CA PRO A 80 -21.00 -0.02 -9.63
C PRO A 80 -19.77 -0.20 -8.74
N PRO A 81 -19.66 0.50 -7.59
CA PRO A 81 -18.49 0.39 -6.71
C PRO A 81 -18.18 -1.03 -6.25
N ARG A 82 -19.20 -1.81 -5.92
CA ARG A 82 -19.08 -3.20 -5.49
C ARG A 82 -18.40 -4.08 -6.53
N TYR A 83 -18.73 -3.84 -7.79
CA TYR A 83 -18.15 -4.52 -8.93
C TYR A 83 -16.63 -4.27 -9.07
N VAL A 84 -16.22 -3.00 -9.03
CA VAL A 84 -14.79 -2.63 -9.08
C VAL A 84 -14.03 -3.13 -7.85
N LEU A 85 -14.68 -3.10 -6.67
CA LEU A 85 -14.13 -3.65 -5.43
C LEU A 85 -13.86 -5.15 -5.55
N GLY A 86 -14.80 -5.92 -6.10
CA GLY A 86 -14.64 -7.36 -6.32
C GLY A 86 -13.42 -7.69 -7.16
N LEU A 87 -13.23 -6.96 -8.27
CA LEU A 87 -12.06 -7.12 -9.16
C LEU A 87 -10.74 -6.77 -8.45
N LEU A 88 -10.72 -5.69 -7.67
CA LEU A 88 -9.53 -5.28 -6.90
C LEU A 88 -9.17 -6.29 -5.81
N VAL A 89 -10.15 -6.79 -5.07
CA VAL A 89 -9.94 -7.78 -4.00
C VAL A 89 -9.49 -9.12 -4.58
N PHE A 90 -10.15 -9.60 -5.63
CA PHE A 90 -9.75 -10.84 -6.28
C PHE A 90 -8.39 -10.74 -6.94
N GLY A 91 -8.08 -9.60 -7.59
CA GLY A 91 -6.76 -9.31 -8.11
C GLY A 91 -5.69 -9.35 -7.02
N MET A 92 -5.94 -8.71 -5.88
CA MET A 92 -5.02 -8.75 -4.74
C MET A 92 -4.80 -10.17 -4.22
N ILE A 93 -5.83 -11.00 -4.15
CA ILE A 93 -5.71 -12.44 -3.75
C ILE A 93 -4.76 -13.20 -4.69
N LEU A 94 -4.78 -12.89 -5.99
CA LEU A 94 -3.97 -13.54 -7.03
C LEU A 94 -2.64 -12.84 -7.31
N GLY A 95 -2.34 -11.73 -6.63
CA GLY A 95 -1.10 -10.97 -6.80
C GLY A 95 -1.12 -9.98 -7.97
N LEU A 96 -2.26 -9.77 -8.62
CA LEU A 96 -2.45 -8.76 -9.66
C LEU A 96 -2.77 -7.41 -9.00
N ARG A 97 -1.79 -6.53 -8.92
CA ARG A 97 -1.87 -5.32 -8.10
C ARG A 97 -1.98 -4.04 -8.92
N SER A 98 -1.39 -4.01 -10.10
CA SER A 98 -1.43 -2.82 -10.96
C SER A 98 -2.74 -2.75 -11.75
N GLY A 99 -3.14 -1.53 -12.16
CA GLY A 99 -4.30 -1.34 -13.02
C GLY A 99 -4.14 -2.04 -14.37
N TYR A 100 -2.92 -2.06 -14.91
CA TYR A 100 -2.61 -2.73 -16.18
C TYR A 100 -2.78 -4.25 -16.10
N GLU A 101 -2.26 -4.88 -15.03
CA GLU A 101 -2.45 -6.33 -14.80
C GLU A 101 -3.93 -6.68 -14.66
N LEU A 102 -4.70 -5.87 -13.94
CA LEU A 102 -6.16 -6.07 -13.79
C LEU A 102 -6.90 -5.86 -15.11
N GLN A 103 -6.54 -4.84 -15.88
CA GLN A 103 -7.10 -4.62 -17.22
C GLN A 103 -6.83 -5.81 -18.14
N ASP A 104 -5.63 -6.36 -18.11
CA ASP A 104 -5.23 -7.51 -18.91
C ASP A 104 -5.97 -8.77 -18.45
N ALA A 105 -6.05 -9.01 -17.14
CA ALA A 105 -6.82 -10.13 -16.58
C ALA A 105 -8.31 -10.08 -16.97
N CYS A 106 -8.93 -8.90 -16.97
CA CYS A 106 -10.32 -8.74 -17.44
C CYS A 106 -10.53 -9.06 -18.91
N LYS A 107 -9.45 -9.20 -19.71
CA LYS A 107 -9.52 -9.60 -21.12
C LYS A 107 -9.25 -11.10 -21.33
N HIS A 108 -8.39 -11.71 -20.50
CA HIS A 108 -7.78 -13.00 -20.80
C HIS A 108 -8.01 -14.09 -19.74
N ASP A 109 -8.32 -13.74 -18.48
CA ASP A 109 -8.61 -14.72 -17.42
C ASP A 109 -10.12 -14.88 -17.26
N THR A 110 -10.64 -16.09 -17.47
CA THR A 110 -12.08 -16.39 -17.42
C THR A 110 -12.74 -15.98 -16.10
N ARG A 111 -12.02 -16.03 -14.97
CA ARG A 111 -12.53 -15.63 -13.66
C ARG A 111 -12.73 -14.11 -13.58
N PHE A 112 -11.79 -13.34 -14.15
CA PHE A 112 -11.92 -11.88 -14.24
C PHE A 112 -12.95 -11.47 -15.28
N VAL A 113 -13.03 -12.17 -16.42
CA VAL A 113 -14.11 -11.98 -17.42
C VAL A 113 -15.46 -12.22 -16.76
N TRP A 114 -15.59 -13.27 -15.92
CA TRP A 114 -16.80 -13.56 -15.17
C TRP A 114 -17.15 -12.45 -14.18
N LEU A 115 -16.19 -12.02 -13.32
CA LEU A 115 -16.39 -10.89 -12.41
C LEU A 115 -16.69 -9.58 -13.16
N ALA A 116 -16.08 -9.39 -14.34
CA ALA A 116 -16.24 -8.23 -15.18
C ALA A 116 -17.51 -8.29 -16.04
N GLY A 117 -18.34 -9.33 -15.94
CA GLY A 117 -19.53 -9.49 -16.80
C GLY A 117 -19.23 -9.35 -18.29
N GLY A 118 -17.99 -9.65 -18.74
CA GLY A 118 -17.53 -9.48 -20.11
C GLY A 118 -17.10 -8.05 -20.47
N GLU A 119 -17.19 -7.07 -19.56
CA GLU A 119 -16.81 -5.68 -19.80
C GLU A 119 -15.28 -5.52 -19.91
N ARG A 120 -14.86 -4.63 -20.83
CA ARG A 120 -13.45 -4.26 -21.01
C ARG A 120 -13.15 -3.00 -20.20
N LEU A 121 -12.47 -3.17 -19.08
CA LEU A 121 -12.17 -2.08 -18.14
C LEU A 121 -10.81 -1.44 -18.45
N ASN A 122 -10.71 -0.11 -18.23
CA ASN A 122 -9.45 0.62 -18.36
C ASN A 122 -8.67 0.55 -17.02
N HIS A 123 -7.33 0.52 -17.11
CA HIS A 123 -6.42 0.51 -15.97
C HIS A 123 -6.59 1.71 -15.02
N GLU A 124 -6.96 2.89 -15.55
CA GLU A 124 -7.19 4.10 -14.78
C GLU A 124 -8.32 3.95 -13.76
N LEU A 125 -9.39 3.21 -14.13
CA LEU A 125 -10.52 2.93 -13.24
C LEU A 125 -10.05 2.37 -11.90
N PHE A 126 -9.15 1.41 -11.90
CA PHE A 126 -8.65 0.76 -10.68
C PHE A 126 -7.77 1.70 -9.84
N THR A 127 -6.98 2.55 -10.51
CA THR A 127 -6.12 3.52 -9.83
C THR A 127 -6.94 4.62 -9.17
N ASP A 128 -7.89 5.17 -9.89
CA ASP A 128 -8.77 6.22 -9.39
C ASP A 128 -9.70 5.72 -8.30
N PHE A 129 -10.20 4.49 -8.43
CA PHE A 129 -11.03 3.87 -7.39
C PHE A 129 -10.28 3.75 -6.07
N ARG A 130 -9.04 3.24 -6.09
CA ARG A 130 -8.20 3.14 -4.87
C ARG A 130 -7.95 4.52 -4.25
N ARG A 131 -7.63 5.54 -5.06
CA ARG A 131 -7.41 6.91 -4.56
C ARG A 131 -8.67 7.51 -3.95
N LYS A 132 -9.81 7.32 -4.62
CA LYS A 132 -11.10 7.88 -4.21
C LYS A 132 -11.65 7.23 -2.93
N PHE A 133 -11.49 5.92 -2.78
CA PHE A 133 -12.15 5.13 -1.74
C PHE A 133 -11.23 4.50 -0.71
N GLY A 134 -10.00 5.00 -0.54
CA GLY A 134 -9.02 4.43 0.38
C GLY A 134 -9.53 4.27 1.81
N GLU A 135 -10.13 5.31 2.39
CA GLU A 135 -10.71 5.26 3.74
C GLU A 135 -11.91 4.30 3.83
N THR A 136 -12.70 4.21 2.76
CA THR A 136 -13.82 3.26 2.71
C THR A 136 -13.32 1.82 2.63
N ILE A 137 -12.24 1.55 1.88
CA ILE A 137 -11.60 0.22 1.83
C ILE A 137 -11.15 -0.21 3.23
N LYS A 138 -10.60 0.70 4.03
CA LYS A 138 -10.27 0.43 5.42
C LYS A 138 -11.50 0.02 6.24
N LYS A 139 -12.60 0.76 6.10
CA LYS A 139 -13.88 0.42 6.78
C LYS A 139 -14.44 -0.92 6.33
N LEU A 140 -14.26 -1.29 5.06
CA LEU A 140 -14.67 -2.61 4.57
C LEU A 140 -13.84 -3.74 5.17
N TRP A 141 -12.54 -3.52 5.40
CA TRP A 141 -11.73 -4.47 6.17
C TRP A 141 -12.27 -4.61 7.61
N GLU A 142 -12.61 -3.52 8.28
CA GLU A 142 -13.24 -3.54 9.62
C GLU A 142 -14.54 -4.37 9.62
N GLN A 143 -15.38 -4.22 8.58
CA GLN A 143 -16.59 -5.03 8.42
C GLN A 143 -16.27 -6.54 8.33
N THR A 144 -15.22 -6.94 7.64
CA THR A 144 -14.84 -8.37 7.57
C THR A 144 -14.42 -8.93 8.92
N VAL A 145 -13.81 -8.12 9.80
CA VAL A 145 -13.49 -8.52 11.17
C VAL A 145 -14.79 -8.73 11.97
N LEU A 146 -15.70 -7.77 11.91
CA LEU A 146 -16.99 -7.88 12.60
C LEU A 146 -17.83 -9.05 12.08
N ALA A 147 -17.85 -9.27 10.75
CA ALA A 147 -18.50 -10.43 10.16
C ALA A 147 -17.88 -11.74 10.66
N GLY A 148 -16.55 -11.78 10.81
CA GLY A 148 -15.86 -12.94 11.38
C GLY A 148 -16.20 -13.21 12.84
N ILE A 149 -16.37 -12.18 13.65
CA ILE A 149 -16.84 -12.32 15.04
C ILE A 149 -18.29 -12.77 15.07
N ASN A 150 -19.18 -12.14 14.30
CA ASN A 150 -20.60 -12.50 14.23
C ASN A 150 -20.80 -13.94 13.73
N GLY A 151 -19.97 -14.39 12.80
CA GLY A 151 -19.94 -15.77 12.30
C GLY A 151 -19.30 -16.77 13.25
N GLY A 152 -18.74 -16.33 14.37
CA GLY A 152 -18.19 -17.19 15.44
C GLY A 152 -16.83 -17.83 15.12
N PHE A 153 -16.12 -17.37 14.06
CA PHE A 153 -14.80 -17.92 13.73
C PHE A 153 -13.63 -16.99 14.05
N ILE A 154 -13.86 -15.72 14.42
CA ILE A 154 -12.90 -14.89 15.14
C ILE A 154 -13.28 -14.90 16.61
N THR A 155 -12.41 -15.46 17.44
CA THR A 155 -12.66 -15.61 18.88
C THR A 155 -11.92 -14.57 19.72
N LEU A 156 -10.85 -13.98 19.19
CA LEU A 156 -9.90 -13.12 19.91
C LEU A 156 -9.25 -13.80 21.13
N GLU A 157 -9.28 -15.14 21.17
CA GLU A 157 -8.65 -15.89 22.26
C GLU A 157 -7.14 -15.78 22.21
N GLN A 158 -6.54 -15.87 21.01
CA GLN A 158 -5.10 -15.83 20.83
C GLN A 158 -4.74 -14.94 19.63
N LEU A 159 -4.04 -13.85 19.91
CA LEU A 159 -3.58 -12.92 18.88
C LEU A 159 -2.06 -12.95 18.72
N ALA A 160 -1.61 -13.08 17.50
CA ALA A 160 -0.22 -12.88 17.10
C ALA A 160 -0.08 -11.45 16.51
N ILE A 161 0.81 -10.66 17.09
CA ILE A 161 1.09 -9.29 16.60
C ILE A 161 2.55 -9.21 16.15
N ASP A 162 2.77 -8.59 14.97
CA ASP A 162 4.11 -8.40 14.43
C ASP A 162 4.16 -7.23 13.46
N GLY A 163 5.37 -6.73 13.22
CA GLY A 163 5.68 -5.71 12.25
C GLY A 163 6.53 -6.24 11.10
N SER A 164 6.26 -5.82 9.88
CA SER A 164 7.10 -6.15 8.75
C SER A 164 7.33 -4.98 7.82
N LYS A 165 8.57 -4.88 7.31
CA LYS A 165 9.01 -3.75 6.49
C LYS A 165 8.78 -4.03 5.03
N PHE A 166 8.10 -3.09 4.38
CA PHE A 166 7.81 -3.09 2.95
C PHE A 166 8.47 -1.88 2.30
N ALA A 167 8.99 -2.06 1.09
CA ALA A 167 9.59 -0.97 0.35
C ALA A 167 8.55 0.05 -0.07
N ALA A 168 8.91 1.34 -0.03
CA ALA A 168 8.11 2.41 -0.61
C ALA A 168 8.27 2.47 -2.14
N ASN A 169 7.32 3.13 -2.81
CA ASN A 169 7.41 3.39 -4.25
C ASN A 169 8.39 4.53 -4.56
N CYS A 170 9.67 4.24 -4.43
CA CYS A 170 10.74 5.19 -4.71
C CYS A 170 12.02 4.48 -5.14
N LYS A 171 13.01 5.24 -5.60
CA LYS A 171 14.33 4.71 -5.94
C LYS A 171 14.92 3.97 -4.75
N ARG A 172 15.67 2.90 -5.02
CA ARG A 172 16.30 2.05 -3.98
C ARG A 172 17.24 2.84 -3.07
N LYS A 173 17.98 3.78 -3.64
CA LYS A 173 18.89 4.66 -2.90
C LYS A 173 18.11 5.87 -2.39
N GLY A 174 18.10 6.09 -1.07
CA GLY A 174 17.54 7.29 -0.46
C GLY A 174 18.51 8.46 -0.48
N VAL A 175 18.00 9.65 -0.09
CA VAL A 175 18.79 10.85 0.18
C VAL A 175 19.23 10.81 1.63
N GLU A 176 20.53 10.96 1.87
CA GLU A 176 21.09 11.02 3.23
C GLU A 176 21.07 12.47 3.76
N ALA A 177 20.88 12.62 5.07
CA ALA A 177 20.82 13.95 5.72
C ALA A 177 22.08 14.80 5.50
N LYS A 178 23.25 14.16 5.37
CA LYS A 178 24.52 14.86 5.12
C LYS A 178 24.64 15.42 3.69
N ASP A 179 23.91 14.85 2.73
CA ASP A 179 24.02 15.17 1.30
C ASP A 179 22.87 16.09 0.83
N VAL A 180 21.85 16.30 1.66
CA VAL A 180 20.61 16.99 1.23
C VAL A 180 20.85 18.47 0.90
N ASP A 181 21.73 19.16 1.64
CA ASP A 181 22.02 20.57 1.42
C ASP A 181 22.81 20.77 0.12
N ASP A 182 23.81 19.93 -0.15
CA ASP A 182 24.56 19.95 -1.41
C ASP A 182 23.63 19.67 -2.61
N LEU A 183 22.68 18.76 -2.47
CA LEU A 183 21.68 18.48 -3.52
C LEU A 183 20.72 19.66 -3.74
N LEU A 184 20.30 20.36 -2.67
CA LEU A 184 19.47 21.55 -2.76
C LEU A 184 20.20 22.68 -3.49
N ASP A 185 21.49 22.88 -3.22
CA ASP A 185 22.32 23.89 -3.88
C ASP A 185 22.49 23.56 -5.37
N GLN A 186 22.76 22.31 -5.72
CA GLN A 186 22.86 21.86 -7.12
C GLN A 186 21.56 22.08 -7.90
N VAL A 187 20.41 21.71 -7.31
CA VAL A 187 19.11 21.89 -7.97
C VAL A 187 18.75 23.36 -8.08
N SER A 188 19.08 24.18 -7.06
CA SER A 188 18.85 25.63 -7.09
C SER A 188 19.68 26.32 -8.17
N ALA A 189 20.95 25.93 -8.34
CA ALA A 189 21.81 26.41 -9.43
C ALA A 189 21.26 25.98 -10.82
N ARG A 190 20.72 24.75 -10.94
CA ARG A 190 20.06 24.30 -12.18
C ARG A 190 18.83 25.15 -12.50
N ILE A 191 17.97 25.41 -11.50
CA ILE A 191 16.78 26.27 -11.66
C ILE A 191 17.20 27.68 -12.15
N ALA A 192 18.22 28.30 -11.54
CA ALA A 192 18.70 29.60 -11.94
C ALA A 192 19.18 29.62 -13.41
N LYS A 193 19.88 28.54 -13.84
CA LYS A 193 20.31 28.41 -15.23
C LYS A 193 19.14 28.27 -16.20
N LEU A 194 18.14 27.45 -15.85
CA LEU A 194 16.95 27.26 -16.70
C LEU A 194 16.09 28.52 -16.79
N LEU A 195 16.02 29.32 -15.70
CA LEU A 195 15.34 30.62 -15.71
C LEU A 195 16.03 31.59 -16.65
N ALA A 196 17.37 31.70 -16.59
CA ALA A 196 18.13 32.56 -17.48
C ALA A 196 17.96 32.14 -18.96
N GLU A 197 17.94 30.82 -19.25
CA GLU A 197 17.70 30.31 -20.60
C GLU A 197 16.27 30.60 -21.07
N ALA A 198 15.27 30.50 -20.20
CA ALA A 198 13.88 30.86 -20.51
C ALA A 198 13.75 32.36 -20.83
N GLU A 199 14.37 33.25 -20.05
CA GLU A 199 14.38 34.68 -20.28
C GLU A 199 15.04 35.04 -21.61
N GLU A 200 16.16 34.41 -21.98
CA GLU A 200 16.82 34.59 -23.28
C GLU A 200 15.91 34.19 -24.46
N LEU A 201 15.19 33.06 -24.35
CA LEU A 201 14.27 32.57 -25.37
C LEU A 201 13.05 33.50 -25.50
N ASP A 202 12.48 33.95 -24.39
CA ASP A 202 11.36 34.90 -24.41
C ASP A 202 11.76 36.23 -25.03
N ALA A 203 12.94 36.76 -24.70
CA ALA A 203 13.50 38.00 -25.31
C ALA A 203 13.86 37.83 -26.80
N ALA A 204 14.25 36.65 -27.25
CA ALA A 204 14.45 36.33 -28.66
C ALA A 204 13.13 36.30 -29.43
N GLY A 205 12.10 35.71 -28.85
CA GLY A 205 10.75 35.68 -29.42
C GLY A 205 10.14 37.08 -29.57
N GLU A 206 10.30 37.94 -28.56
CA GLU A 206 9.83 39.32 -28.63
C GLU A 206 10.55 40.12 -29.76
N ARG A 207 11.87 39.96 -29.88
CA ARG A 207 12.65 40.59 -30.98
C ARG A 207 12.21 40.14 -32.37
N GLN A 208 11.89 38.84 -32.54
CA GLN A 208 11.37 38.29 -33.78
C GLN A 208 9.96 38.81 -34.09
N ALA A 209 9.08 38.90 -33.09
CA ALA A 209 7.74 39.45 -33.25
C ALA A 209 7.78 40.97 -33.62
N ASP A 210 8.68 41.74 -33.03
CA ASP A 210 8.85 43.16 -33.38
C ASP A 210 9.48 43.36 -34.74
N ALA A 211 10.41 42.50 -35.19
CA ALA A 211 10.97 42.51 -36.52
C ALA A 211 9.92 42.18 -37.59
N ALA A 212 9.04 41.21 -37.31
CA ALA A 212 7.92 40.86 -38.19
C ALA A 212 6.88 42.00 -38.34
N ARG A 213 6.71 42.82 -37.30
CA ARG A 213 5.84 44.02 -37.33
C ARG A 213 6.46 45.20 -38.07
N GLN A 214 7.77 45.23 -38.26
CA GLN A 214 8.51 46.35 -38.90
C GLN A 214 8.82 46.11 -40.40
N THR A 215 8.47 44.94 -40.96
CA THR A 215 8.54 44.74 -42.41
C THR A 215 7.43 45.57 -43.09
N PRO A 216 7.75 46.60 -43.93
CA PRO A 216 6.74 47.39 -44.62
C PRO A 216 6.06 46.47 -45.65
N GLU A 217 4.74 46.42 -45.64
CA GLU A 217 3.99 45.93 -46.82
C GLU A 217 4.34 46.81 -48.00
N ASP A 218 4.96 46.24 -49.04
CA ASP A 218 5.25 46.89 -50.30
C ASP A 218 3.94 47.24 -51.00
N PRO A 219 3.60 48.51 -51.26
CA PRO A 219 2.37 48.85 -51.99
C PRO A 219 2.63 48.82 -53.47
N GLN A 220 2.57 47.69 -54.13
CA GLN A 220 2.51 47.62 -55.58
C GLN A 220 1.27 46.85 -56.05
N GLY A 221 0.35 47.59 -56.66
CA GLY A 221 -0.72 47.03 -57.44
C GLY A 221 -2.11 47.61 -57.23
N ALA A 222 -2.23 48.95 -57.31
CA ALA A 222 -3.53 49.54 -57.58
C ALA A 222 -3.89 49.36 -59.05
N ALA A 223 -4.78 48.45 -59.36
CA ALA A 223 -5.53 48.44 -60.63
C ALA A 223 -7.00 48.74 -60.30
N ASP A 224 -7.47 49.86 -60.86
CA ASP A 224 -8.82 50.36 -60.80
C ASP A 224 -9.79 49.42 -61.61
N PRO A 225 -10.90 49.00 -61.04
CA PRO A 225 -12.02 48.46 -61.84
C PRO A 225 -13.23 49.35 -61.65
N SER A 226 -13.45 50.15 -62.62
CA SER A 226 -14.79 50.70 -62.88
C SER A 226 -15.66 49.68 -63.60
N GLN A 227 -16.89 49.54 -63.10
CA GLN A 227 -18.11 49.00 -63.80
C GLN A 227 -18.30 47.48 -63.88
N ALA A 228 -19.25 46.96 -63.17
CA ALA A 228 -20.59 46.55 -63.71
C ALA A 228 -21.37 45.75 -62.67
N ASP A 229 -22.55 46.26 -62.39
CA ASP A 229 -23.87 45.64 -62.25
C ASP A 229 -24.15 44.55 -61.17
N ALA A 230 -25.12 44.97 -60.44
CA ALA A 230 -26.13 44.38 -59.58
C ALA A 230 -26.64 42.95 -59.84
N ASP A 231 -27.21 42.44 -58.77
CA ASP A 231 -28.15 41.33 -58.63
C ASP A 231 -27.60 39.91 -58.37
N THR A 232 -27.68 39.45 -57.16
CA THR A 232 -28.65 38.44 -56.74
C THR A 232 -28.33 37.99 -55.30
N ALA A 233 -29.36 38.08 -54.49
CA ALA A 233 -29.41 37.61 -53.08
C ALA A 233 -29.47 36.09 -52.98
N GLN A 234 -29.13 35.62 -51.74
CA GLN A 234 -29.55 34.38 -51.10
C GLN A 234 -28.78 33.09 -51.38
N GLN A 235 -28.20 32.58 -50.33
CA GLN A 235 -28.53 31.35 -49.58
C GLN A 235 -27.30 30.68 -48.98
N ALA A 236 -27.36 30.45 -47.68
CA ALA A 236 -26.45 29.59 -46.92
C ALA A 236 -26.69 28.11 -47.25
N PRO A 237 -25.71 27.25 -47.22
CA PRO A 237 -25.94 25.81 -47.24
C PRO A 237 -25.91 25.19 -45.85
N GLU A 238 -26.97 24.40 -45.62
CA GLU A 238 -27.20 23.50 -44.50
C GLU A 238 -26.33 22.24 -44.57
N HIS A 239 -26.19 21.63 -43.43
CA HIS A 239 -25.57 20.33 -43.18
C HIS A 239 -26.20 19.18 -43.99
N PRO A 240 -25.43 18.13 -44.37
CA PRO A 240 -26.02 16.87 -44.82
C PRO A 240 -26.17 15.88 -43.67
N GLN A 241 -27.42 15.45 -43.49
CA GLN A 241 -27.82 14.28 -42.71
C GLN A 241 -27.54 13.00 -43.47
N CYS A 242 -27.06 11.97 -42.74
CA CYS A 242 -27.03 10.59 -43.22
C CYS A 242 -28.41 9.95 -43.12
N ALA A 243 -28.85 9.28 -44.17
CA ALA A 243 -29.96 8.32 -44.20
C ALA A 243 -29.51 7.00 -44.88
N PRO A 244 -30.18 5.89 -44.54
CA PRO A 244 -29.65 4.54 -44.69
C PRO A 244 -29.99 3.93 -46.05
N ASP A 245 -29.14 3.02 -46.53
CA ASP A 245 -29.44 2.23 -47.72
C ASP A 245 -29.67 0.76 -47.37
N GLN A 246 -30.78 0.23 -47.91
CA GLN A 246 -31.23 -1.17 -47.91
C GLN A 246 -30.93 -1.77 -49.30
N GLY A 247 -30.65 -3.05 -49.36
CA GLY A 247 -30.72 -3.85 -50.57
C GLY A 247 -29.76 -5.02 -50.53
N GLN A 248 -30.19 -6.14 -50.12
CA GLN A 248 -30.78 -7.33 -50.79
C GLN A 248 -29.83 -8.09 -51.74
N THR A 249 -29.66 -9.39 -51.31
CA THR A 249 -29.66 -10.68 -52.10
C THR A 249 -28.49 -10.91 -53.06
N ASP A 250 -27.89 -12.07 -53.16
CA ASP A 250 -28.29 -13.48 -53.30
C ASP A 250 -27.08 -14.42 -53.14
N VAL A 251 -27.30 -15.52 -52.43
CA VAL A 251 -27.31 -16.96 -52.78
C VAL A 251 -26.11 -17.53 -53.58
N ASP A 252 -25.56 -18.56 -53.03
CA ASP A 252 -25.21 -19.92 -53.47
C ASP A 252 -23.75 -20.37 -53.33
N THR A 253 -23.62 -21.45 -52.64
CA THR A 253 -23.27 -22.83 -52.97
C THR A 253 -21.97 -23.40 -52.38
N ALA A 254 -22.20 -24.48 -51.61
CA ALA A 254 -21.49 -25.76 -51.51
C ALA A 254 -20.17 -25.85 -50.71
N ALA A 255 -20.28 -26.43 -49.55
CA ALA A 255 -19.85 -27.79 -49.15
C ALA A 255 -18.50 -28.31 -49.67
N GLN A 256 -17.63 -28.63 -48.72
CA GLN A 256 -16.90 -29.92 -48.66
C GLN A 256 -16.13 -30.05 -47.34
N THR A 257 -16.53 -31.06 -46.55
CA THR A 257 -15.69 -31.74 -45.53
C THR A 257 -14.70 -32.68 -46.21
N PRO A 258 -13.58 -33.02 -45.62
CA PRO A 258 -13.32 -34.43 -45.29
C PRO A 258 -12.71 -34.59 -43.88
N GLU A 259 -13.36 -35.50 -43.11
CA GLU A 259 -12.88 -36.82 -42.63
C GLU A 259 -11.64 -36.87 -41.75
N ASP A 260 -11.92 -37.42 -40.53
CA ASP A 260 -10.99 -38.02 -39.58
C ASP A 260 -10.13 -39.15 -40.19
N PRO A 261 -8.98 -39.47 -39.57
CA PRO A 261 -8.92 -40.81 -39.05
C PRO A 261 -8.29 -40.96 -37.64
N GLN A 262 -8.88 -41.86 -36.96
CA GLN A 262 -8.59 -42.58 -35.69
C GLN A 262 -7.14 -42.99 -35.49
N GLY A 263 -6.74 -43.03 -34.22
CA GLY A 263 -5.53 -43.74 -33.77
C GLY A 263 -5.38 -43.76 -32.25
N ILE A 264 -6.04 -44.74 -31.63
CA ILE A 264 -5.92 -45.20 -30.24
C ILE A 264 -4.51 -45.76 -30.01
N THR A 265 -3.84 -45.38 -28.91
CA THR A 265 -3.13 -46.34 -28.02
C THR A 265 -2.75 -45.70 -26.70
N ASP A 266 -3.32 -46.26 -25.64
CA ASP A 266 -2.81 -46.21 -24.26
C ASP A 266 -1.62 -47.21 -24.16
N PRO A 267 -0.56 -46.93 -23.37
CA PRO A 267 -0.25 -47.91 -22.33
C PRO A 267 0.17 -47.29 -21.00
N SER A 268 -0.45 -47.78 -19.99
CA SER A 268 -0.03 -47.80 -18.60
C SER A 268 1.25 -48.60 -18.36
N GLN A 269 1.96 -48.19 -17.26
CA GLN A 269 3.00 -48.91 -16.47
C GLN A 269 4.45 -48.77 -16.91
N ALA A 270 5.24 -48.13 -16.06
CA ALA A 270 6.30 -48.76 -15.27
C ALA A 270 7.15 -47.72 -14.52
N ASP A 271 7.24 -47.94 -13.25
CA ASP A 271 8.42 -48.00 -12.35
C ASP A 271 9.25 -46.75 -11.99
N ALA A 272 9.43 -46.73 -10.69
CA ALA A 272 10.16 -45.91 -9.75
C ALA A 272 11.66 -45.75 -10.01
N ASP A 273 12.19 -44.79 -9.23
CA ASP A 273 13.61 -44.57 -8.90
C ASP A 273 14.49 -43.88 -9.92
N THR A 274 14.71 -42.62 -9.71
CA THR A 274 16.04 -42.01 -9.61
C THR A 274 15.91 -40.51 -9.29
N ALA A 275 16.46 -40.09 -8.17
CA ALA A 275 16.65 -38.69 -7.82
C ALA A 275 17.75 -38.08 -8.72
N PRO A 276 17.58 -36.87 -9.24
CA PRO A 276 18.67 -36.11 -9.77
C PRO A 276 19.17 -35.07 -8.77
N GLN A 277 20.46 -35.04 -8.68
CA GLN A 277 21.33 -34.13 -7.96
C GLN A 277 21.12 -32.68 -8.41
N THR A 278 21.26 -31.76 -7.43
CA THR A 278 21.39 -30.32 -7.61
C THR A 278 22.61 -29.97 -8.46
N PRO A 279 22.49 -29.05 -9.42
CA PRO A 279 23.65 -28.35 -9.96
C PRO A 279 23.91 -27.05 -9.20
N GLU A 280 25.21 -26.83 -8.99
CA GLU A 280 25.86 -25.68 -8.39
C GLU A 280 25.57 -24.37 -9.14
N ASP A 281 25.51 -23.27 -8.37
CA ASP A 281 25.39 -21.88 -8.83
C ASP A 281 26.54 -21.48 -9.77
N PRO A 282 26.26 -20.71 -10.83
CA PRO A 282 27.27 -19.81 -11.38
C PRO A 282 26.96 -18.36 -10.99
N GLN A 283 28.01 -17.72 -10.53
CA GLN A 283 28.14 -16.32 -10.14
C GLN A 283 27.69 -15.32 -11.21
N GLY A 284 27.00 -14.29 -10.80
CA GLY A 284 27.17 -12.90 -11.19
C GLY A 284 26.88 -12.52 -12.64
N ALA A 285 25.66 -12.01 -12.90
CA ALA A 285 25.44 -11.04 -13.97
C ALA A 285 24.48 -9.96 -13.44
N ALA A 286 24.95 -8.72 -13.55
CA ALA A 286 24.21 -7.52 -13.21
C ALA A 286 22.98 -7.38 -14.13
N ASP A 287 21.79 -7.41 -13.56
CA ASP A 287 20.56 -7.11 -14.28
C ASP A 287 20.31 -5.59 -14.23
N GLN A 288 20.54 -4.95 -15.37
CA GLN A 288 20.07 -3.60 -15.68
C GLN A 288 18.64 -3.75 -16.21
N GLY A 289 17.66 -3.58 -15.33
CA GLY A 289 16.27 -3.45 -15.73
C GLY A 289 16.04 -2.17 -16.53
N GLN A 290 16.08 -2.31 -17.85
CA GLN A 290 15.57 -1.33 -18.81
C GLN A 290 14.05 -1.32 -18.75
N ALA A 291 13.50 -0.13 -18.55
CA ALA A 291 12.11 0.15 -18.84
C ALA A 291 11.96 0.19 -20.36
N ASP A 292 11.33 -0.82 -20.94
CA ASP A 292 10.99 -0.87 -22.34
C ASP A 292 9.83 0.10 -22.61
N ALA A 293 10.19 1.19 -23.29
CA ALA A 293 9.25 1.97 -24.06
C ALA A 293 9.30 1.40 -25.49
N ASP A 294 8.32 0.58 -25.85
CA ASP A 294 8.08 0.21 -27.25
C ASP A 294 7.63 1.45 -28.02
N ALA A 295 8.59 2.09 -28.66
CA ALA A 295 8.35 2.97 -29.79
C ALA A 295 8.77 2.21 -31.06
N ALA A 296 7.80 1.95 -31.90
CA ALA A 296 8.00 1.42 -33.25
C ALA A 296 9.11 2.20 -33.96
N GLN A 297 10.17 1.49 -34.37
CA GLN A 297 11.18 2.03 -35.26
C GLN A 297 10.61 2.10 -36.67
N GLU A 298 10.08 3.25 -37.02
CA GLU A 298 10.04 3.68 -38.44
C GLU A 298 11.40 4.28 -38.76
N THR A 299 12.05 3.73 -39.78
CA THR A 299 13.30 4.25 -40.34
C THR A 299 13.08 5.69 -40.84
N PRO A 300 13.92 6.65 -40.43
CA PRO A 300 13.81 8.00 -40.97
C PRO A 300 14.40 8.03 -42.40
N GLU A 301 13.54 8.05 -43.41
CA GLU A 301 13.92 8.63 -44.69
C GLU A 301 14.19 10.14 -44.43
N GLU A 302 15.36 10.57 -44.82
CA GLU A 302 15.83 11.94 -44.79
C GLU A 302 14.84 12.87 -45.53
N ARG A 303 13.94 13.49 -44.77
CA ARG A 303 13.34 14.75 -45.15
C ARG A 303 14.17 15.88 -44.56
N GLN A 304 15.12 16.40 -45.30
CA GLN A 304 15.66 17.72 -45.10
C GLN A 304 14.55 18.75 -45.34
N GLY A 305 13.67 18.89 -44.36
CA GLY A 305 12.77 20.02 -44.23
C GLY A 305 13.49 21.08 -43.45
N VAL A 306 13.74 22.22 -44.03
CA VAL A 306 14.17 23.45 -43.36
C VAL A 306 13.08 23.75 -42.32
N SER A 307 13.33 23.37 -41.05
CA SER A 307 12.47 23.74 -39.93
C SER A 307 12.54 25.25 -39.78
N ASP A 308 11.38 25.88 -39.79
CA ASP A 308 11.22 27.32 -39.53
C ASP A 308 11.92 27.61 -38.16
N PRO A 309 12.89 28.55 -38.10
CA PRO A 309 13.60 28.85 -36.87
C PRO A 309 12.68 29.17 -35.70
N SER A 310 11.52 29.76 -35.97
CA SER A 310 10.50 30.07 -34.98
C SER A 310 9.87 28.86 -34.30
N GLN A 311 9.71 27.75 -35.04
CA GLN A 311 9.18 26.49 -34.49
C GLN A 311 10.22 25.78 -33.58
N ALA A 312 11.49 25.82 -33.97
CA ALA A 312 12.57 25.24 -33.19
C ALA A 312 12.76 25.97 -31.85
N ASP A 313 12.67 27.31 -31.86
CA ASP A 313 12.75 28.10 -30.63
C ASP A 313 11.54 27.92 -29.73
N ALA A 314 10.33 27.76 -30.28
CA ALA A 314 9.12 27.46 -29.51
C ALA A 314 9.17 26.06 -28.85
N GLU A 315 9.67 25.06 -29.56
CA GLU A 315 9.88 23.71 -28.99
C GLU A 315 10.95 23.70 -27.90
N ARG A 316 12.02 24.51 -28.07
CA ARG A 316 13.07 24.67 -27.06
C ARG A 316 12.52 25.35 -25.81
N ALA A 317 11.74 26.42 -25.95
CA ALA A 317 11.09 27.12 -24.85
C ALA A 317 10.14 26.18 -24.07
N LEU A 318 9.39 25.33 -24.76
CA LEU A 318 8.52 24.34 -24.13
C LEU A 318 9.34 23.33 -23.30
N ARG A 319 10.43 22.80 -23.85
CA ARG A 319 11.35 21.88 -23.15
C ARG A 319 11.97 22.52 -21.91
N VAL A 320 12.47 23.76 -22.01
CA VAL A 320 13.05 24.49 -20.88
C VAL A 320 12.01 24.71 -19.77
N ARG A 321 10.78 25.07 -20.12
CA ARG A 321 9.69 25.24 -19.14
C ARG A 321 9.31 23.91 -18.46
N GLU A 322 9.38 22.79 -19.17
CA GLU A 322 9.13 21.46 -18.61
C GLU A 322 10.27 21.03 -17.67
N GLU A 323 11.53 21.24 -18.07
CA GLU A 323 12.70 20.99 -17.21
C GLU A 323 12.69 21.85 -15.96
N LEU A 324 12.28 23.11 -16.06
CA LEU A 324 12.13 24.02 -14.93
C LEU A 324 11.11 23.48 -13.93
N ARG A 325 9.91 23.10 -14.39
CA ARG A 325 8.88 22.48 -13.53
C ARG A 325 9.39 21.20 -12.85
N HIS A 326 10.16 20.37 -13.55
CA HIS A 326 10.76 19.18 -12.97
C HIS A 326 11.81 19.49 -11.90
N ALA A 327 12.66 20.48 -12.14
CA ALA A 327 13.68 20.93 -11.18
C ALA A 327 13.05 21.56 -9.93
N GLU A 328 12.03 22.40 -10.09
CA GLU A 328 11.28 22.98 -8.97
C GLU A 328 10.58 21.89 -8.13
N ALA A 329 9.95 20.93 -8.78
CA ALA A 329 9.34 19.79 -8.09
C ALA A 329 10.39 18.92 -7.35
N GLN A 330 11.59 18.78 -7.90
CA GLN A 330 12.69 18.09 -7.22
C GLN A 330 13.17 18.89 -6.00
N ARG A 331 13.36 20.21 -6.13
CA ARG A 331 13.73 21.08 -5.01
C ARG A 331 12.71 20.99 -3.87
N GLN A 332 11.43 21.03 -4.20
CA GLN A 332 10.36 20.93 -3.20
C GLN A 332 10.44 19.59 -2.46
N ARG A 333 10.62 18.46 -3.17
CA ARG A 333 10.78 17.14 -2.53
C ARG A 333 12.01 17.05 -1.63
N LEU A 334 13.14 17.68 -2.01
CA LEU A 334 14.34 17.70 -1.17
C LEU A 334 14.12 18.54 0.10
N LEU A 335 13.39 19.65 0.03
CA LEU A 335 13.00 20.44 1.20
C LEU A 335 12.10 19.64 2.15
N GLU A 336 11.12 18.93 1.61
CA GLU A 336 10.26 18.03 2.39
C GLU A 336 11.07 16.89 3.02
N ALA A 337 12.03 16.32 2.29
CA ALA A 337 12.94 15.30 2.79
C ALA A 337 13.79 15.81 3.96
N LYS A 338 14.36 17.02 3.84
CA LYS A 338 15.12 17.67 4.91
C LYS A 338 14.26 17.86 6.16
N GLN A 339 13.08 18.45 6.00
CA GLN A 339 12.14 18.66 7.11
C GLN A 339 11.70 17.35 7.78
N ALA A 340 11.46 16.29 6.99
CA ALA A 340 11.08 14.99 7.53
C ALA A 340 12.23 14.36 8.33
N MET A 341 13.48 14.44 7.84
CA MET A 341 14.66 13.94 8.53
C MET A 341 14.92 14.71 9.83
N GLU A 342 14.83 16.03 9.82
CA GLU A 342 15.01 16.87 11.02
C GLU A 342 13.93 16.58 12.09
N ARG A 343 12.65 16.54 11.67
CA ARG A 343 11.51 16.32 12.57
C ARG A 343 11.57 14.96 13.28
N ASN A 344 11.96 13.92 12.55
CA ASN A 344 11.92 12.55 13.02
C ASN A 344 13.31 12.00 13.41
N ASN A 345 14.35 12.83 13.32
CA ASN A 345 15.75 12.41 13.56
C ASN A 345 16.17 11.21 12.69
N TRP A 346 15.75 11.21 11.41
CA TRP A 346 16.11 10.18 10.45
C TRP A 346 17.43 10.51 9.75
N THR A 347 18.19 9.48 9.41
CA THR A 347 19.48 9.62 8.72
C THR A 347 19.35 9.66 7.21
N ALA A 348 18.27 9.13 6.66
CA ALA A 348 17.98 9.11 5.24
C ALA A 348 16.51 8.81 4.95
N VAL A 349 15.99 9.33 3.83
CA VAL A 349 14.61 9.12 3.35
C VAL A 349 14.58 8.87 1.84
N GLY A 350 13.44 8.46 1.30
CA GLY A 350 13.23 8.31 -0.14
C GLY A 350 13.24 9.66 -0.86
N GLU A 351 13.98 9.78 -1.96
CA GLU A 351 14.02 11.02 -2.77
C GLU A 351 12.65 11.39 -3.34
N THR A 352 11.92 10.40 -3.86
CA THR A 352 10.60 10.60 -4.48
C THR A 352 9.44 10.33 -3.53
N ASP A 353 9.72 9.86 -2.32
CA ASP A 353 8.78 9.66 -1.21
C ASP A 353 9.45 10.08 0.11
N PRO A 354 9.46 11.39 0.44
CA PRO A 354 10.10 11.93 1.64
C PRO A 354 9.52 11.39 2.97
N GLN A 355 8.32 10.79 2.93
CA GLN A 355 7.69 10.18 4.10
C GLN A 355 8.23 8.77 4.39
N ALA A 356 9.03 8.20 3.48
CA ALA A 356 9.56 6.85 3.62
C ALA A 356 11.02 6.88 4.16
N PRO A 357 11.24 6.60 5.45
CA PRO A 357 12.59 6.50 6.01
C PRO A 357 13.35 5.30 5.43
N VAL A 358 14.67 5.43 5.29
CA VAL A 358 15.52 4.30 4.91
C VAL A 358 15.65 3.33 6.08
N GLN A 359 15.19 2.11 5.88
CA GLN A 359 15.20 1.05 6.88
C GLN A 359 15.68 -0.28 6.28
N LYS A 360 16.01 -1.24 7.15
CA LYS A 360 16.44 -2.57 6.74
C LYS A 360 15.21 -3.40 6.35
N THR A 361 15.07 -3.69 5.08
CA THR A 361 14.08 -4.62 4.52
C THR A 361 14.72 -5.99 4.25
N GLN A 362 13.97 -6.95 3.72
CA GLN A 362 14.52 -8.24 3.28
C GLN A 362 15.56 -8.08 2.16
N ASP A 363 15.35 -7.08 1.27
CA ASP A 363 16.20 -6.80 0.12
C ASP A 363 17.33 -5.80 0.43
N GLY A 364 17.67 -5.62 1.72
CA GLY A 364 18.69 -4.70 2.20
C GLY A 364 18.12 -3.36 2.67
N LYS A 365 19.00 -2.34 2.79
CA LYS A 365 18.59 -0.99 3.19
C LYS A 365 17.93 -0.27 2.02
N ARG A 366 16.69 0.17 2.23
CA ARG A 366 15.93 0.97 1.24
C ARG A 366 14.81 1.76 1.92
N PRO A 367 14.31 2.83 1.27
CA PRO A 367 13.15 3.54 1.79
C PRO A 367 11.93 2.63 1.90
N GLY A 368 11.18 2.73 2.99
CA GLY A 368 10.02 1.87 3.21
C GLY A 368 9.24 2.24 4.45
N PHE A 369 8.12 1.55 4.63
CA PHE A 369 7.23 1.68 5.77
C PHE A 369 7.16 0.37 6.56
N ASN A 370 6.79 0.48 7.82
CA ASN A 370 6.62 -0.65 8.72
C ASN A 370 5.11 -0.96 8.85
N ALA A 371 4.69 -2.07 8.28
CA ALA A 371 3.32 -2.54 8.38
C ALA A 371 3.15 -3.38 9.64
N GLN A 372 2.22 -2.98 10.49
CA GLN A 372 1.85 -3.66 11.72
C GLN A 372 0.55 -4.42 11.51
N ILE A 373 0.52 -5.70 11.87
CA ILE A 373 -0.69 -6.52 11.81
C ILE A 373 -0.88 -7.31 13.11
N ALA A 374 -2.15 -7.53 13.43
CA ALA A 374 -2.58 -8.50 14.43
C ALA A 374 -3.44 -9.56 13.75
N VAL A 375 -3.14 -10.81 13.98
CA VAL A 375 -3.79 -11.96 13.36
C VAL A 375 -4.37 -12.86 14.44
N ASP A 376 -5.63 -13.20 14.31
CA ASP A 376 -6.30 -14.20 15.13
C ASP A 376 -5.76 -15.60 14.80
N ALA A 377 -5.35 -16.34 15.83
CA ALA A 377 -4.61 -17.58 15.63
C ALA A 377 -5.46 -18.70 14.99
N ASP A 378 -6.74 -18.74 15.31
CA ASP A 378 -7.64 -19.80 14.86
C ASP A 378 -8.13 -19.56 13.43
N SER A 379 -8.72 -18.39 13.19
CA SER A 379 -9.24 -18.03 11.87
C SER A 379 -8.16 -17.66 10.86
N ARG A 380 -6.98 -17.23 11.33
CA ARG A 380 -5.93 -16.62 10.50
C ARG A 380 -6.39 -15.35 9.78
N MET A 381 -7.40 -14.66 10.31
CA MET A 381 -7.86 -13.37 9.82
C MET A 381 -7.06 -12.24 10.47
N VAL A 382 -6.86 -11.17 9.71
CA VAL A 382 -6.21 -9.95 10.19
C VAL A 382 -7.25 -9.13 10.95
N VAL A 383 -7.06 -8.97 12.26
CA VAL A 383 -8.00 -8.29 13.18
C VAL A 383 -7.52 -6.91 13.62
N GLY A 384 -6.28 -6.57 13.34
CA GLY A 384 -5.69 -5.25 13.55
C GLY A 384 -4.67 -4.95 12.46
N GLN A 385 -4.59 -3.69 11.98
CA GLN A 385 -3.61 -3.30 10.97
C GLN A 385 -3.41 -1.79 10.96
N PHE A 386 -2.18 -1.36 10.82
CA PHE A 386 -1.83 0.01 10.44
C PHE A 386 -0.43 0.09 9.85
N LEU A 387 -0.18 1.15 9.12
CA LEU A 387 1.13 1.49 8.60
C LEU A 387 1.78 2.55 9.49
N THR A 388 3.10 2.43 9.69
CA THR A 388 3.89 3.42 10.42
C THR A 388 5.24 3.66 9.72
N ASP A 389 5.76 4.85 9.89
CA ASP A 389 7.10 5.27 9.50
C ASP A 389 8.15 4.96 10.59
N ALA A 390 7.72 4.44 11.75
CA ALA A 390 8.61 4.04 12.84
C ALA A 390 9.61 2.97 12.38
N LEU A 391 10.89 3.21 12.71
CA LEU A 391 12.00 2.31 12.33
C LEU A 391 11.99 0.98 13.10
N ASN A 392 11.26 0.92 14.21
CA ASN A 392 11.14 -0.27 15.08
C ASN A 392 9.70 -0.41 15.61
N ASP A 393 9.43 -1.54 16.25
CA ASP A 393 8.11 -1.92 16.74
C ASP A 393 7.87 -1.56 18.22
N THR A 394 8.85 -0.93 18.86
CA THR A 394 8.98 -0.79 20.32
C THR A 394 7.73 -0.21 21.01
N ASP A 395 7.06 0.76 20.37
CA ASP A 395 5.95 1.48 20.97
C ASP A 395 4.60 1.23 20.23
N GLN A 396 4.55 0.20 19.37
CA GLN A 396 3.37 -0.05 18.53
C GLN A 396 2.31 -0.94 19.19
N LEU A 397 2.66 -1.66 20.27
CA LEU A 397 1.75 -2.61 20.92
C LEU A 397 0.47 -1.95 21.44
N ALA A 398 0.62 -0.85 22.18
CA ALA A 398 -0.53 -0.15 22.78
C ALA A 398 -1.52 0.33 21.71
N ARG A 399 -1.01 0.89 20.61
CA ARG A 399 -1.81 1.35 19.47
C ARG A 399 -2.56 0.19 18.82
N MET A 400 -1.91 -0.96 18.64
CA MET A 400 -2.54 -2.15 18.05
C MET A 400 -3.66 -2.70 18.93
N CYS A 401 -3.39 -2.87 20.21
CA CYS A 401 -4.40 -3.35 21.15
C CYS A 401 -5.59 -2.39 21.26
N GLN A 402 -5.35 -1.08 21.28
CA GLN A 402 -6.42 -0.09 21.32
C GLN A 402 -7.28 -0.15 20.07
N GLN A 403 -6.68 -0.23 18.88
CA GLN A 403 -7.43 -0.38 17.62
C GLN A 403 -8.35 -1.61 17.65
N ILE A 404 -7.84 -2.75 18.14
CA ILE A 404 -8.64 -3.98 18.21
C ILE A 404 -9.81 -3.81 19.19
N MET A 405 -9.56 -3.26 20.38
CA MET A 405 -10.59 -3.05 21.40
C MET A 405 -11.64 -2.04 20.95
N ASP A 406 -11.23 -0.96 20.27
CA ASP A 406 -12.15 0.04 19.71
C ASP A 406 -13.04 -0.57 18.62
N LEU A 407 -12.49 -1.41 17.76
CA LEU A 407 -13.21 -2.07 16.68
C LEU A 407 -14.17 -3.15 17.20
N THR A 408 -13.71 -3.98 18.13
CA THR A 408 -14.43 -5.20 18.53
C THR A 408 -15.19 -5.07 19.83
N SER A 409 -14.97 -3.98 20.59
CA SER A 409 -15.46 -3.78 21.95
C SER A 409 -15.09 -4.95 22.91
N THR A 410 -14.07 -5.73 22.55
CA THR A 410 -13.65 -6.94 23.28
C THR A 410 -12.14 -6.88 23.57
N LYS A 411 -11.75 -7.28 24.78
CA LYS A 411 -10.33 -7.44 25.13
C LYS A 411 -9.83 -8.80 24.63
N PRO A 412 -8.68 -8.85 23.91
CA PRO A 412 -8.03 -10.10 23.58
C PRO A 412 -7.64 -10.89 24.84
N GLN A 413 -7.83 -12.22 24.84
CA GLN A 413 -7.48 -13.05 25.98
C GLN A 413 -5.98 -13.27 26.07
N LEU A 414 -5.30 -13.49 24.95
CA LEU A 414 -3.86 -13.71 24.87
C LEU A 414 -3.25 -12.93 23.70
N ILE A 415 -2.16 -12.22 23.96
CA ILE A 415 -1.40 -11.45 22.97
C ILE A 415 0.03 -11.95 22.92
N CYS A 416 0.53 -12.28 21.75
CA CYS A 416 1.90 -12.74 21.54
C CYS A 416 2.64 -11.84 20.56
N THR A 417 3.81 -11.33 20.95
CA THR A 417 4.67 -10.49 20.11
C THR A 417 6.12 -10.96 20.14
N ASP A 418 6.90 -10.51 19.17
CA ASP A 418 8.34 -10.76 19.16
C ASP A 418 9.11 -9.77 20.07
N SER A 419 10.44 -9.87 20.05
CA SER A 419 11.31 -9.01 20.83
C SER A 419 11.41 -7.56 20.34
N GLY A 420 10.91 -7.27 19.15
CA GLY A 420 10.81 -5.91 18.60
C GLY A 420 9.89 -5.02 19.43
N PHE A 421 8.87 -5.61 20.06
CA PHE A 421 7.92 -4.94 20.96
C PHE A 421 8.37 -4.87 22.41
N ALA A 422 9.53 -5.43 22.76
CA ALA A 422 10.03 -5.48 24.13
C ALA A 422 10.48 -4.09 24.61
N SER A 423 9.55 -3.35 25.21
CA SER A 423 9.79 -2.06 25.84
C SER A 423 9.15 -2.00 27.22
N GLU A 424 9.67 -1.11 28.07
CA GLU A 424 9.05 -0.80 29.35
C GLU A 424 7.60 -0.34 29.17
N GLN A 425 7.34 0.48 28.16
CA GLN A 425 6.02 1.01 27.87
C GLN A 425 5.05 -0.11 27.50
N SER A 426 5.47 -1.07 26.66
CA SER A 426 4.67 -2.24 26.30
C SER A 426 4.35 -3.11 27.51
N LEU A 427 5.35 -3.39 28.37
CA LEU A 427 5.14 -4.18 29.58
C LEU A 427 4.19 -3.49 30.57
N ARG A 428 4.36 -2.19 30.79
CA ARG A 428 3.46 -1.40 31.64
C ARG A 428 2.05 -1.33 31.07
N TYR A 429 1.91 -1.22 29.76
CA TYR A 429 0.61 -1.21 29.09
C TYR A 429 -0.14 -2.52 29.36
N LEU A 430 0.50 -3.68 29.16
CA LEU A 430 -0.12 -4.97 29.46
C LEU A 430 -0.61 -5.08 30.91
N VAL A 431 0.20 -4.62 31.88
CA VAL A 431 -0.17 -4.64 33.30
C VAL A 431 -1.34 -3.69 33.58
N ARG A 432 -1.28 -2.47 33.08
CA ARG A 432 -2.31 -1.44 33.31
C ARG A 432 -3.66 -1.87 32.74
N GLU A 433 -3.65 -2.43 31.54
CA GLU A 433 -4.88 -2.86 30.85
C GLU A 433 -5.33 -4.27 31.25
N HIS A 434 -4.61 -4.94 32.18
CA HIS A 434 -4.88 -6.33 32.59
C HIS A 434 -4.94 -7.29 31.38
N LEU A 435 -4.01 -7.13 30.41
CA LEU A 435 -3.91 -7.97 29.24
C LEU A 435 -2.91 -9.10 29.47
N ASN A 436 -3.29 -10.32 29.12
CA ASN A 436 -2.39 -11.46 29.17
C ASN A 436 -1.48 -11.44 27.92
N GLY A 437 -0.25 -10.95 28.07
CA GLY A 437 0.71 -10.84 26.97
C GLY A 437 1.94 -11.71 27.16
N TYR A 438 2.48 -12.21 26.06
CA TYR A 438 3.82 -12.80 25.95
C TYR A 438 4.63 -11.96 24.97
N ILE A 439 5.63 -11.25 25.48
CA ILE A 439 6.58 -10.48 24.68
C ILE A 439 7.93 -11.17 24.79
N ASN A 440 8.43 -11.69 23.67
CA ASN A 440 9.74 -12.30 23.65
C ASN A 440 10.79 -11.28 24.12
N GLN A 441 11.67 -11.68 25.05
CA GLN A 441 12.72 -10.83 25.57
C GLN A 441 14.06 -11.28 25.01
N GLN A 442 14.79 -10.36 24.39
CA GLN A 442 16.15 -10.67 23.95
C GLN A 442 17.02 -11.03 25.16
N GLU A 443 17.69 -12.16 25.09
CA GLU A 443 18.71 -12.48 26.06
C GLU A 443 19.90 -11.52 25.88
N PRO A 444 20.38 -10.91 26.99
CA PRO A 444 21.59 -10.10 26.87
C PRO A 444 22.74 -11.00 26.44
N ASN A 445 23.39 -10.63 25.36
CA ASN A 445 24.61 -11.34 24.93
C ASN A 445 25.75 -11.07 25.94
N ASN A 446 25.86 -11.96 26.90
CA ASN A 446 26.87 -11.86 27.94
C ASN A 446 28.20 -12.51 27.55
N ASN A 447 28.35 -12.99 26.32
CA ASN A 447 29.54 -13.70 25.82
C ASN A 447 30.00 -14.81 26.78
N GLY A 448 29.06 -15.62 27.27
CA GLY A 448 29.31 -16.70 28.24
C GLY A 448 29.63 -16.24 29.66
N ARG A 449 29.49 -14.93 29.97
CA ARG A 449 29.68 -14.40 31.33
C ARG A 449 28.36 -14.36 32.08
N PHE A 450 28.47 -14.28 33.42
CA PHE A 450 27.30 -14.16 34.28
C PHE A 450 26.41 -12.96 33.86
N GLY A 451 25.17 -13.22 33.53
CA GLY A 451 24.12 -12.23 33.33
C GLY A 451 23.58 -11.72 34.68
N HIS A 452 22.64 -10.80 34.60
CA HIS A 452 21.98 -10.22 35.79
C HIS A 452 21.28 -11.28 36.65
N GLU A 453 20.74 -12.31 36.06
CA GLU A 453 20.04 -13.44 36.66
C GLU A 453 20.88 -14.25 37.67
N HIS A 454 22.19 -14.15 37.61
CA HIS A 454 23.11 -14.82 38.51
C HIS A 454 23.41 -14.01 39.76
N PHE A 455 22.83 -12.81 39.92
CA PHE A 455 23.05 -11.91 41.04
C PHE A 455 21.78 -11.81 41.88
N SER A 456 21.88 -12.06 43.19
CA SER A 456 20.74 -11.94 44.11
C SER A 456 20.58 -10.49 44.57
N TYR A 457 19.36 -9.94 44.53
CA TYR A 457 19.08 -8.61 45.05
C TYR A 457 18.63 -8.65 46.51
N ASP A 458 19.30 -7.88 47.34
CA ASP A 458 18.89 -7.62 48.70
C ASP A 458 18.13 -6.29 48.77
N GLN A 459 16.80 -6.37 48.88
CA GLN A 459 15.91 -5.21 48.88
C GLN A 459 16.09 -4.33 50.14
N HIS A 460 16.43 -4.93 51.30
CA HIS A 460 16.58 -4.18 52.55
C HIS A 460 17.82 -3.30 52.54
N ARG A 461 18.88 -3.76 51.88
CA ARG A 461 20.18 -3.08 51.83
C ARG A 461 20.44 -2.38 50.50
N ASP A 462 19.53 -2.47 49.55
CA ASP A 462 19.65 -1.95 48.18
C ASP A 462 21.00 -2.30 47.52
N LEU A 463 21.33 -3.58 47.49
CA LEU A 463 22.55 -4.08 46.87
C LEU A 463 22.34 -5.43 46.17
N TYR A 464 23.24 -5.77 45.27
CA TYR A 464 23.30 -7.10 44.69
C TYR A 464 24.43 -7.92 45.26
N ILE A 465 24.22 -9.23 45.37
CA ILE A 465 25.22 -10.22 45.81
C ILE A 465 25.62 -11.03 44.54
N CYS A 466 26.92 -11.08 44.24
CA CYS A 466 27.42 -11.82 43.08
C CYS A 466 27.51 -13.34 43.35
N PRO A 467 27.69 -14.19 42.32
CA PRO A 467 27.85 -15.64 42.48
C PRO A 467 29.02 -16.06 43.38
N ALA A 468 30.00 -15.17 43.63
CA ALA A 468 31.11 -15.40 44.56
C ALA A 468 30.83 -14.83 45.97
N GLY A 469 29.59 -14.39 46.28
CA GLY A 469 29.19 -13.89 47.59
C GLY A 469 29.61 -12.44 47.90
N HIS A 470 30.12 -11.68 46.94
CA HIS A 470 30.52 -10.28 47.14
C HIS A 470 29.39 -9.31 46.87
N GLU A 471 29.35 -8.22 47.62
CA GLU A 471 28.33 -7.18 47.52
C GLU A 471 28.63 -6.18 46.39
N LEU A 472 27.58 -5.77 45.68
CA LEU A 472 27.55 -4.70 44.72
C LEU A 472 26.60 -3.61 45.22
N PRO A 473 27.05 -2.67 46.02
CA PRO A 473 26.21 -1.58 46.49
C PRO A 473 25.81 -0.65 45.38
N TYR A 474 24.67 0.03 45.56
CA TYR A 474 24.20 1.10 44.67
C TYR A 474 25.23 2.24 44.60
N LYS A 475 25.46 2.78 43.40
CA LYS A 475 26.45 3.84 43.10
C LYS A 475 25.85 5.08 42.43
N GLY A 476 24.55 5.14 42.31
CA GLY A 476 23.86 6.25 41.70
C GLY A 476 23.25 5.89 40.34
N ASP A 477 22.52 6.83 39.80
CA ASP A 477 21.89 6.73 38.49
C ASP A 477 22.77 7.37 37.41
N LYS A 478 22.79 6.77 36.23
CA LYS A 478 23.51 7.30 35.06
C LYS A 478 22.57 7.39 33.87
N LYS A 479 22.57 8.51 33.20
CA LYS A 479 21.98 8.62 31.87
C LYS A 479 22.86 7.87 30.87
N LEU A 480 22.32 6.84 30.24
CA LEU A 480 22.90 6.17 29.10
C LEU A 480 22.13 6.63 27.84
N ARG A 481 22.45 6.12 26.67
CA ARG A 481 21.82 6.50 25.39
C ARG A 481 20.32 6.77 25.53
N GLY A 482 19.92 8.03 25.32
CA GLY A 482 18.57 8.54 25.63
C GLY A 482 18.46 9.05 27.07
N ASP A 483 17.37 9.74 27.41
CA ASP A 483 17.16 10.38 28.71
C ASP A 483 16.80 9.41 29.85
N LYS A 484 16.90 8.09 29.64
CA LYS A 484 16.56 7.07 30.65
C LYS A 484 17.66 6.96 31.73
N LEU A 485 17.26 7.09 32.97
CA LEU A 485 18.12 6.87 34.12
C LEU A 485 18.30 5.37 34.37
N HIS A 486 19.54 4.92 34.50
CA HIS A 486 19.90 3.53 34.78
C HIS A 486 20.56 3.42 36.15
N ARG A 487 20.01 2.60 37.03
CA ARG A 487 20.59 2.32 38.35
C ARG A 487 21.88 1.52 38.20
N GLN A 488 22.94 1.96 38.89
CA GLN A 488 24.23 1.31 38.82
C GLN A 488 24.58 0.67 40.17
N TYR A 489 24.94 -0.60 40.11
CA TYR A 489 25.48 -1.36 41.23
C TYR A 489 26.86 -1.84 40.87
N ARG A 490 27.84 -1.69 41.77
CA ARG A 490 29.24 -1.94 41.45
C ARG A 490 29.98 -2.63 42.60
N ALA A 491 30.65 -3.74 42.26
CA ALA A 491 31.54 -4.44 43.18
C ALA A 491 32.83 -3.66 43.47
N SER A 492 33.47 -3.92 44.58
CA SER A 492 34.81 -3.40 44.83
C SER A 492 35.84 -4.04 43.91
N SER A 493 36.75 -3.24 43.35
CA SER A 493 37.84 -3.74 42.52
C SER A 493 38.78 -4.71 43.27
N LYS A 494 38.90 -4.54 44.61
CA LYS A 494 39.68 -5.45 45.47
C LYS A 494 39.08 -6.86 45.47
N CYS A 495 37.75 -6.99 45.57
CA CYS A 495 37.04 -8.28 45.54
C CYS A 495 37.13 -8.96 44.17
N CYS A 496 37.04 -8.19 43.09
CA CYS A 496 37.04 -8.74 41.71
C CYS A 496 38.45 -9.13 41.23
N ARG A 497 39.52 -8.55 41.79
CA ARG A 497 40.90 -8.81 41.35
C ARG A 497 41.31 -10.26 41.54
N ASN A 498 41.01 -10.85 42.66
CA ASN A 498 41.42 -12.20 43.06
C ASN A 498 40.22 -13.18 43.09
N CYS A 499 39.13 -12.85 42.42
CA CYS A 499 37.92 -13.67 42.39
C CYS A 499 38.13 -14.94 41.53
N PRO A 500 37.83 -16.14 42.02
CA PRO A 500 37.96 -17.37 41.26
C PRO A 500 37.03 -17.42 40.04
N LEU A 501 35.94 -16.67 40.05
CA LEU A 501 34.96 -16.60 38.98
C LEU A 501 35.20 -15.42 38.02
N ARG A 502 36.36 -14.73 38.11
CA ARG A 502 36.67 -13.52 37.36
C ARG A 502 36.46 -13.67 35.85
N GLN A 503 37.00 -14.74 35.26
CA GLN A 503 36.91 -14.97 33.81
C GLN A 503 35.47 -15.12 33.29
N ARG A 504 34.61 -15.71 34.11
CA ARG A 504 33.17 -15.86 33.81
C ARG A 504 32.33 -14.65 34.18
N CYS A 505 32.93 -13.63 34.80
CA CYS A 505 32.19 -12.49 35.38
C CYS A 505 32.49 -11.16 34.64
N ILE A 506 33.76 -10.86 34.37
CA ILE A 506 34.21 -9.59 33.79
C ILE A 506 35.20 -9.82 32.65
N THR A 507 35.38 -8.79 31.78
CA THR A 507 36.40 -8.82 30.71
C THR A 507 37.79 -8.60 31.32
N ASP A 508 38.84 -8.99 30.57
CA ASP A 508 40.24 -8.81 31.00
C ASP A 508 40.59 -7.34 31.30
N LYS A 509 39.98 -6.43 30.53
CA LYS A 509 40.15 -4.98 30.67
C LYS A 509 39.40 -4.38 31.85
N ALA A 510 38.41 -5.08 32.40
CA ALA A 510 37.58 -4.56 33.50
C ALA A 510 38.21 -4.84 34.87
N THR A 511 38.18 -3.86 35.74
CA THR A 511 38.72 -3.96 37.10
C THR A 511 37.68 -4.40 38.14
N TYR A 512 36.40 -4.28 37.83
CA TYR A 512 35.28 -4.63 38.70
C TYR A 512 34.05 -5.04 37.90
N ARG A 513 33.13 -5.78 38.53
CA ARG A 513 31.81 -6.04 37.97
C ARG A 513 30.87 -4.87 38.27
N GLN A 514 30.16 -4.45 37.23
CA GLN A 514 29.07 -3.47 37.33
C GLN A 514 27.79 -4.06 36.75
N LEU A 515 26.68 -3.87 37.44
CA LEU A 515 25.34 -4.08 36.92
C LEU A 515 24.73 -2.71 36.61
N VAL A 516 24.18 -2.59 35.43
CA VAL A 516 23.44 -1.39 34.97
C VAL A 516 22.02 -1.84 34.72
N LEU A 517 21.10 -1.39 35.53
CA LEU A 517 19.72 -1.82 35.49
C LEU A 517 18.84 -0.74 34.94
N VAL A 518 18.02 -1.13 34.01
CA VAL A 518 16.94 -0.27 33.51
C VAL A 518 15.87 -0.19 34.60
N PRO A 519 15.23 0.97 34.83
CA PRO A 519 14.01 1.02 35.63
C PRO A 519 13.04 -0.08 35.17
N HIS A 520 12.39 -0.76 36.11
CA HIS A 520 11.46 -1.89 35.83
C HIS A 520 12.09 -3.19 35.30
N SER A 521 13.35 -3.45 35.64
CA SER A 521 13.99 -4.75 35.40
C SER A 521 13.17 -5.95 35.93
N GLU A 522 12.32 -5.72 36.94
CA GLU A 522 11.38 -6.71 37.48
C GLU A 522 10.32 -7.15 36.44
N LEU A 523 9.71 -6.22 35.71
CA LEU A 523 8.75 -6.55 34.67
C LEU A 523 9.41 -7.35 33.52
N VAL A 524 10.63 -6.98 33.15
CA VAL A 524 11.41 -7.70 32.15
C VAL A 524 11.75 -9.10 32.62
N SER A 525 12.18 -9.25 33.89
CA SER A 525 12.49 -10.55 34.51
C SER A 525 11.25 -11.43 34.58
N ALA A 526 10.13 -10.90 35.07
CA ALA A 526 8.86 -11.60 35.14
C ALA A 526 8.40 -12.07 33.73
N MET A 527 8.51 -11.22 32.70
CA MET A 527 8.17 -11.57 31.34
C MET A 527 9.08 -12.66 30.79
N ARG A 528 10.38 -12.63 31.04
CA ARG A 528 11.31 -13.71 30.66
C ARG A 528 10.92 -15.05 31.28
N THR A 529 10.64 -15.07 32.58
CA THR A 529 10.18 -16.27 33.28
C THR A 529 8.89 -16.79 32.65
N LYS A 530 7.94 -15.89 32.39
CA LYS A 530 6.66 -16.22 31.74
C LYS A 530 6.85 -16.83 30.36
N VAL A 531 7.68 -16.22 29.50
CA VAL A 531 7.96 -16.73 28.14
C VAL A 531 8.73 -18.06 28.19
N ALA A 532 9.56 -18.28 29.19
CA ALA A 532 10.32 -19.53 29.37
C ALA A 532 9.46 -20.70 29.85
N SER A 533 8.24 -20.47 30.37
CA SER A 533 7.29 -21.54 30.72
C SER A 533 6.86 -22.35 29.49
N ASP A 534 6.27 -23.51 29.71
CA ASP A 534 5.79 -24.34 28.59
C ASP A 534 4.65 -23.66 27.82
N GLU A 535 3.75 -22.96 28.51
CA GLU A 535 2.72 -22.12 27.89
C GLU A 535 3.34 -20.99 27.07
N GLY A 536 4.39 -20.35 27.61
CA GLY A 536 5.11 -19.29 26.92
C GLY A 536 5.77 -19.77 25.62
N LYS A 537 6.40 -20.94 25.65
CA LYS A 537 6.99 -21.56 24.44
C LYS A 537 5.93 -21.89 23.39
N GLN A 538 4.80 -22.46 23.82
CA GLN A 538 3.67 -22.74 22.91
C GLN A 538 3.11 -21.45 22.30
N ALA A 539 2.94 -20.41 23.09
CA ALA A 539 2.49 -19.10 22.65
C ALA A 539 3.45 -18.49 21.61
N MET A 540 4.77 -18.64 21.77
CA MET A 540 5.76 -18.17 20.79
C MET A 540 5.73 -18.99 19.49
N ILE A 541 5.53 -20.30 19.56
CA ILE A 541 5.37 -21.16 18.38
C ILE A 541 4.10 -20.77 17.61
N MET A 542 2.98 -20.60 18.33
CA MET A 542 1.72 -20.14 17.75
C MET A 542 1.91 -18.79 17.04
N ARG A 543 2.53 -17.80 17.72
CA ARG A 543 2.80 -16.50 17.11
C ARG A 543 3.54 -16.63 15.78
N SER A 544 4.67 -17.31 15.79
CA SER A 544 5.52 -17.47 14.61
C SER A 544 4.73 -18.10 13.45
N SER A 545 4.06 -19.23 13.70
CA SER A 545 3.28 -19.92 12.68
C SER A 545 2.10 -19.09 12.14
N THR A 546 1.57 -18.16 12.94
CA THR A 546 0.40 -17.34 12.57
C THR A 546 0.81 -16.13 11.74
N VAL A 547 1.63 -15.26 12.30
CA VAL A 547 1.91 -13.96 11.68
C VAL A 547 2.93 -14.06 10.55
N GLU A 548 3.93 -14.94 10.67
CA GLU A 548 4.93 -15.14 9.62
C GLU A 548 4.29 -15.71 8.34
N SER A 549 3.32 -16.65 8.48
CA SER A 549 2.57 -17.16 7.34
C SER A 549 1.72 -16.08 6.67
N THR A 550 1.16 -15.15 7.44
CA THR A 550 0.37 -14.04 6.92
C THR A 550 1.23 -13.04 6.15
N PHE A 551 2.39 -12.64 6.70
CA PHE A 551 3.35 -11.82 5.95
C PHE A 551 3.94 -12.56 4.75
N GLY A 552 4.15 -13.87 4.86
CA GLY A 552 4.56 -14.72 3.74
C GLY A 552 3.54 -14.68 2.59
N LEU A 553 2.24 -14.77 2.92
CA LEU A 553 1.15 -14.63 1.95
C LEU A 553 1.15 -13.26 1.27
N MET A 554 1.31 -12.17 2.05
CA MET A 554 1.39 -10.82 1.48
C MET A 554 2.58 -10.66 0.54
N LYS A 555 3.78 -11.11 0.93
CA LYS A 555 5.03 -10.85 0.21
C LYS A 555 5.24 -11.72 -1.02
N ALA A 556 4.80 -12.98 -1.00
CA ALA A 556 5.02 -13.91 -2.09
C ALA A 556 3.77 -14.08 -2.98
N PRO A 557 2.68 -14.78 -2.58
CA PRO A 557 1.53 -14.94 -3.46
C PRO A 557 0.85 -13.64 -3.88
N MET A 558 0.74 -12.66 -2.96
CA MET A 558 0.15 -11.35 -3.27
C MET A 558 1.14 -10.36 -3.87
N GLY A 559 2.41 -10.73 -4.05
CA GLY A 559 3.45 -9.90 -4.67
C GLY A 559 3.77 -8.58 -3.96
N MET A 560 3.37 -8.42 -2.68
CA MET A 560 3.43 -7.17 -1.96
C MET A 560 4.78 -6.97 -1.26
N ARG A 561 5.87 -6.89 -2.04
CA ARG A 561 7.21 -6.58 -1.50
C ARG A 561 7.49 -5.09 -1.47
N GLN A 562 6.81 -4.33 -2.32
CA GLN A 562 6.89 -2.90 -2.46
C GLN A 562 5.49 -2.32 -2.66
N PHE A 563 5.20 -1.16 -2.09
CA PHE A 563 3.96 -0.43 -2.35
C PHE A 563 3.96 0.17 -3.76
N LEU A 564 2.80 0.26 -4.39
CA LEU A 564 2.62 0.91 -5.68
C LEU A 564 2.21 2.38 -5.53
N LEU A 565 1.52 2.72 -4.43
CA LEU A 565 1.15 4.09 -4.11
C LEU A 565 2.23 4.76 -3.26
N ARG A 566 2.40 6.07 -3.41
CA ARG A 566 3.37 6.87 -2.66
C ARG A 566 2.76 7.49 -1.42
N GLY A 567 3.62 7.79 -0.44
CA GLY A 567 3.26 8.37 0.83
C GLY A 567 2.62 7.37 1.80
N VAL A 568 2.61 7.72 3.09
CA VAL A 568 2.04 6.88 4.15
C VAL A 568 0.57 6.57 3.89
N ALA A 569 -0.21 7.57 3.47
CA ALA A 569 -1.64 7.40 3.19
C ALA A 569 -1.89 6.43 2.02
N GLY A 570 -1.15 6.59 0.90
CA GLY A 570 -1.29 5.70 -0.25
C GLY A 570 -0.88 4.26 0.08
N ALA A 571 0.25 4.08 0.75
CA ALA A 571 0.73 2.77 1.19
C ALA A 571 -0.22 2.12 2.23
N ALA A 572 -0.86 2.91 3.11
CA ALA A 572 -1.85 2.42 4.06
C ALA A 572 -3.13 1.89 3.37
N ILE A 573 -3.55 2.51 2.27
CA ILE A 573 -4.66 2.02 1.45
C ILE A 573 -4.34 0.62 0.89
N GLU A 574 -3.14 0.43 0.37
CA GLU A 574 -2.71 -0.88 -0.15
C GLU A 574 -2.62 -1.94 0.95
N LEU A 575 -2.12 -1.59 2.12
CA LEU A 575 -2.11 -2.50 3.27
C LEU A 575 -3.55 -2.89 3.67
N SER A 576 -4.46 -1.92 3.74
CA SER A 576 -5.87 -2.18 4.06
C SER A 576 -6.54 -3.06 3.01
N LEU A 577 -6.25 -2.86 1.71
CA LEU A 577 -6.75 -3.70 0.64
C LEU A 577 -6.19 -5.13 0.73
N ALA A 578 -4.91 -5.28 1.08
CA ALA A 578 -4.31 -6.60 1.30
C ALA A 578 -4.94 -7.34 2.49
N CYS A 579 -5.14 -6.65 3.61
CA CYS A 579 -5.81 -7.21 4.79
C CYS A 579 -7.27 -7.56 4.49
N LEU A 580 -8.00 -6.72 3.75
CA LEU A 580 -9.34 -7.00 3.26
C LEU A 580 -9.34 -8.28 2.38
N ALA A 581 -8.41 -8.37 1.44
CA ALA A 581 -8.30 -9.52 0.53
C ALA A 581 -7.99 -10.83 1.28
N ILE A 582 -7.11 -10.78 2.30
CA ILE A 582 -6.84 -11.94 3.17
C ILE A 582 -8.12 -12.37 3.90
N ASN A 583 -8.82 -11.42 4.51
CA ASN A 583 -10.04 -11.73 5.26
C ASN A 583 -11.15 -12.25 4.33
N VAL A 584 -11.39 -11.61 3.20
CA VAL A 584 -12.35 -12.08 2.19
C VAL A 584 -12.01 -13.50 1.71
N ARG A 585 -10.72 -13.79 1.45
CA ARG A 585 -10.27 -15.15 1.09
C ARG A 585 -10.60 -16.18 2.17
N LYS A 586 -10.41 -15.83 3.46
CA LYS A 586 -10.74 -16.72 4.57
C LYS A 586 -12.25 -16.94 4.70
N LEU A 587 -13.05 -15.90 4.57
CA LEU A 587 -14.51 -15.98 4.53
C LEU A 587 -15.01 -16.80 3.34
N ALA A 588 -14.43 -16.59 2.15
CA ALA A 588 -14.73 -17.38 0.96
C ALA A 588 -14.43 -18.88 1.15
N GLN A 589 -13.29 -19.21 1.74
CA GLN A 589 -12.93 -20.59 2.08
C GLN A 589 -13.91 -21.22 3.10
N TRP A 590 -14.42 -20.43 4.03
CA TRP A 590 -15.44 -20.87 4.97
C TRP A 590 -16.76 -21.14 4.27
N LEU A 591 -17.20 -20.29 3.35
CA LEU A 591 -18.39 -20.52 2.53
C LEU A 591 -18.28 -21.80 1.70
N LEU A 592 -17.13 -22.07 1.09
CA LEU A 592 -16.88 -23.32 0.34
C LEU A 592 -17.00 -24.59 1.21
N LYS A 593 -16.79 -24.45 2.51
CA LYS A 593 -16.96 -25.55 3.49
C LYS A 593 -18.39 -25.67 4.05
N GLY A 594 -19.35 -24.96 3.46
CA GLY A 594 -20.75 -24.99 3.87
C GLY A 594 -21.17 -23.91 4.87
N GLY A 595 -20.37 -22.84 4.99
CA GLY A 595 -20.73 -21.67 5.79
C GLY A 595 -21.98 -20.96 5.27
N THR A 596 -22.71 -20.29 6.16
CA THR A 596 -23.98 -19.60 5.84
C THR A 596 -23.74 -18.12 5.52
N PRO A 597 -23.93 -17.67 4.26
CA PRO A 597 -23.66 -16.29 3.85
C PRO A 597 -24.38 -15.22 4.66
N SER A 598 -25.61 -15.49 5.13
CA SER A 598 -26.40 -14.52 5.91
C SER A 598 -25.75 -14.11 7.24
N LEU A 599 -24.86 -14.93 7.80
CA LEU A 599 -24.09 -14.58 9.00
C LEU A 599 -23.02 -13.50 8.73
N LEU A 600 -22.67 -13.32 7.48
CA LEU A 600 -21.67 -12.34 7.05
C LEU A 600 -22.30 -11.01 6.57
N ASP A 601 -23.63 -10.92 6.49
CA ASP A 601 -24.30 -9.77 5.90
C ASP A 601 -24.14 -8.52 6.79
N MET A 602 -23.39 -7.55 6.30
CA MET A 602 -23.10 -6.27 6.94
C MET A 602 -23.84 -5.10 6.27
N ARG A 603 -24.72 -5.38 5.32
CA ARG A 603 -25.52 -4.34 4.66
C ARG A 603 -26.57 -3.78 5.62
N PRO A 604 -26.87 -2.48 5.54
CA PRO A 604 -27.95 -1.91 6.33
C PRO A 604 -29.27 -2.61 5.98
N ALA A 605 -30.07 -2.93 7.00
CA ALA A 605 -31.41 -3.48 6.77
C ALA A 605 -32.18 -2.54 5.82
N THR A 606 -32.56 -3.05 4.67
CA THR A 606 -33.42 -2.30 3.74
C THR A 606 -34.75 -2.06 4.46
N THR A 607 -34.99 -0.81 4.87
CA THR A 607 -36.33 -0.39 5.26
C THR A 607 -37.23 -0.60 4.03
N ALA A 608 -38.07 -1.64 4.11
CA ALA A 608 -39.08 -1.99 3.11
C ALA A 608 -40.11 -0.85 2.96
#